data_c98dfdc67363032bd55d600772a63f02
#
_entry.id   c98dfdc67363032bd55d600772a63f02
#
_cell.length_a   1.000
_cell.length_b   1.000
_cell.length_c   1.000
_cell.angle_alpha   90.00
_cell.angle_beta   90.00
_cell.angle_gamma   90.00
#
_symmetry.space_group_name_H-M   'P 1'
#
loop_
_entity.id
_entity.type
_entity.pdbx_description
1 polymer ?
#
loop_
_entity_poly.entity_id
_entity_poly.type
_entity_poly.pdbx_seq_one_letter_code
_entity_poly.pdbx_strand_id
1 'polypeptide(L)'
;GDILSGHTIDNRASVAALTVCLEELQSKPHVWDVWAVATVQEETSYLGAYTSAFEIRPQIAIAVDGTFAKGPGANGWQTHTMGKGVGLCIGPNMHPFLHKKLSELAERLEIPWFLDVTTSHSGTDAYPMQVTAEGIPTALVEFPIRYMHTPVESVAVKDIQRAGRLLAEFIASLEENFVETITWDE
;
A
#
# COMPACT_ATOMS: atom_id res chain seq x y z
N GLY A 1 -1.69 -9.83 22.44
CA GLY A 1 -2.58 -8.71 22.10
C GLY A 1 -2.50 -8.39 20.62
N ASP A 2 -3.49 -7.71 20.09
CA ASP A 2 -3.63 -7.47 18.64
C ASP A 2 -2.92 -6.18 18.17
N ILE A 3 -2.25 -5.48 19.09
CA ILE A 3 -1.52 -4.24 18.84
C ILE A 3 -0.05 -4.47 19.12
N LEU A 4 0.78 -4.06 18.18
CA LEU A 4 2.23 -3.92 18.36
C LEU A 4 2.55 -2.46 18.63
N SER A 5 3.48 -2.22 19.55
CA SER A 5 4.04 -0.90 19.78
C SER A 5 5.55 -0.98 19.77
N GLY A 6 6.19 0.00 19.17
CA GLY A 6 7.63 0.02 19.02
C GLY A 6 8.12 1.23 18.26
N HIS A 7 9.41 1.29 18.07
CA HIS A 7 10.08 2.31 17.29
C HIS A 7 10.10 1.93 15.79
N THR A 8 9.93 2.90 14.92
CA THR A 8 10.02 2.73 13.44
C THR A 8 9.06 1.66 12.89
N ILE A 9 7.84 1.59 13.41
CA ILE A 9 6.75 0.80 12.81
C ILE A 9 6.46 1.34 11.42
N ASP A 10 6.46 2.65 11.29
CA ASP A 10 6.60 3.37 10.05
C ASP A 10 8.09 3.36 9.61
N ASN A 11 8.52 2.61 8.55
CA ASN A 11 7.59 1.77 7.79
C ASN A 11 8.02 0.28 7.76
N ARG A 12 8.53 -0.26 8.86
CA ARG A 12 8.83 -1.71 8.97
C ARG A 12 7.57 -2.57 8.94
N ALA A 13 6.42 -2.00 9.29
CA ALA A 13 5.16 -2.72 9.22
C ALA A 13 4.76 -3.06 7.78
N SER A 14 5.08 -2.19 6.82
CA SER A 14 4.88 -2.49 5.40
C SER A 14 5.80 -3.59 4.89
N VAL A 15 7.04 -3.64 5.36
CA VAL A 15 7.94 -4.78 5.06
C VAL A 15 7.35 -6.09 5.59
N ALA A 16 6.75 -6.06 6.79
CA ALA A 16 6.04 -7.24 7.32
C ALA A 16 4.81 -7.61 6.47
N ALA A 17 4.04 -6.62 5.98
CA ALA A 17 2.92 -6.89 5.06
C ALA A 17 3.40 -7.52 3.75
N LEU A 18 4.50 -7.02 3.18
CA LEU A 18 5.12 -7.66 1.99
C LEU A 18 5.58 -9.08 2.28
N THR A 19 6.12 -9.35 3.48
CA THR A 19 6.49 -10.72 3.88
C THR A 19 5.26 -11.64 3.91
N VAL A 20 4.15 -11.19 4.48
CA VAL A 20 2.87 -11.92 4.44
C VAL A 20 2.40 -12.15 3.00
N CYS A 21 2.49 -11.13 2.15
CA CYS A 21 2.14 -11.25 0.74
C CYS A 21 2.95 -12.34 0.03
N LEU A 22 4.27 -12.33 0.17
CA LEU A 22 5.16 -13.31 -0.45
C LEU A 22 4.93 -14.73 0.09
N GLU A 23 4.65 -14.87 1.38
CA GLU A 23 4.32 -16.14 2.02
C GLU A 23 3.01 -16.73 1.46
N GLU A 24 1.97 -15.91 1.35
CA GLU A 24 0.68 -16.29 0.75
C GLU A 24 0.83 -16.68 -0.73
N LEU A 25 1.66 -15.95 -1.50
CA LEU A 25 1.90 -16.21 -2.92
C LEU A 25 2.58 -17.55 -3.19
N GLN A 26 3.33 -18.14 -2.23
CA GLN A 26 3.95 -19.43 -2.43
C GLN A 26 2.94 -20.55 -2.75
N SER A 27 1.71 -20.40 -2.28
CA SER A 27 0.63 -21.37 -2.50
C SER A 27 -0.34 -20.98 -3.62
N LYS A 28 -0.13 -19.84 -4.26
CA LYS A 28 -1.04 -19.27 -5.28
C LYS A 28 -0.36 -19.22 -6.65
N PRO A 29 -0.98 -19.81 -7.69
CA PRO A 29 -0.49 -19.61 -9.04
C PRO A 29 -0.62 -18.13 -9.43
N HIS A 30 0.40 -17.58 -10.05
CA HIS A 30 0.42 -16.24 -10.61
C HIS A 30 1.30 -16.20 -11.85
N VAL A 31 1.01 -15.31 -12.77
CA VAL A 31 1.68 -15.22 -14.08
C VAL A 31 2.65 -14.04 -14.19
N TRP A 32 2.63 -13.15 -13.20
CA TRP A 32 3.45 -11.95 -13.17
C TRP A 32 4.72 -12.15 -12.34
N ASP A 33 5.83 -11.58 -12.81
CA ASP A 33 7.04 -11.42 -11.98
C ASP A 33 6.76 -10.42 -10.86
N VAL A 34 7.12 -10.79 -9.64
CA VAL A 34 6.86 -9.99 -8.44
C VAL A 34 8.16 -9.49 -7.83
N TRP A 35 8.26 -8.20 -7.68
CA TRP A 35 9.38 -7.53 -7.03
C TRP A 35 8.93 -6.91 -5.71
N ALA A 36 9.36 -7.49 -4.59
CA ALA A 36 9.18 -6.89 -3.27
C ALA A 36 10.40 -6.05 -2.93
N VAL A 37 10.21 -4.75 -2.78
CA VAL A 37 11.29 -3.79 -2.59
C VAL A 37 11.11 -3.07 -1.25
N ALA A 38 12.13 -3.14 -0.39
CA ALA A 38 12.24 -2.29 0.78
C ALA A 38 13.13 -1.10 0.42
N THR A 39 12.53 0.04 0.21
CA THR A 39 13.20 1.26 -0.24
C THR A 39 14.00 1.92 0.88
N VAL A 40 14.93 2.76 0.51
CA VAL A 40 15.67 3.62 1.44
C VAL A 40 15.26 5.08 1.25
N GLN A 41 15.37 5.87 2.31
CA GLN A 41 15.17 7.32 2.28
C GLN A 41 13.74 7.76 1.91
N GLU A 42 12.73 6.96 2.19
CA GLU A 42 11.35 7.37 2.00
C GLU A 42 11.06 8.66 2.77
N GLU A 43 11.34 8.68 4.06
CA GLU A 43 11.10 9.76 5.03
C GLU A 43 11.83 11.09 4.74
N THR A 44 12.75 11.10 3.77
CA THR A 44 13.58 12.27 3.49
C THR A 44 13.51 12.75 2.05
N SER A 45 13.36 11.86 1.08
CA SER A 45 13.58 12.23 -0.32
C SER A 45 13.05 11.23 -1.35
N TYR A 46 12.50 10.08 -0.93
CA TYR A 46 11.99 9.01 -1.81
C TYR A 46 13.02 8.45 -2.80
N LEU A 47 14.32 8.65 -2.58
CA LEU A 47 15.35 8.29 -3.57
C LEU A 47 15.40 6.79 -3.86
N GLY A 48 15.14 5.96 -2.84
CA GLY A 48 15.04 4.52 -3.02
C GLY A 48 13.93 4.10 -3.98
N ALA A 49 12.76 4.72 -3.88
CA ALA A 49 11.66 4.44 -4.78
C ALA A 49 11.92 4.92 -6.21
N TYR A 50 12.48 6.11 -6.39
CA TYR A 50 12.89 6.60 -7.71
C TYR A 50 13.89 5.66 -8.41
N THR A 51 14.93 5.27 -7.68
CA THR A 51 16.01 4.47 -8.28
C THR A 51 15.59 3.04 -8.54
N SER A 52 14.85 2.40 -7.63
CA SER A 52 14.36 1.04 -7.83
C SER A 52 13.30 0.96 -8.92
N ALA A 53 12.34 1.88 -8.94
CA ALA A 53 11.34 1.93 -10.00
C ALA A 53 11.97 2.20 -11.39
N PHE A 54 13.00 3.04 -11.46
CA PHE A 54 13.73 3.30 -12.71
C PHE A 54 14.49 2.08 -13.20
N GLU A 55 15.15 1.33 -12.33
CA GLU A 55 15.91 0.12 -12.69
C GLU A 55 14.99 -1.05 -13.07
N ILE A 56 13.94 -1.29 -12.27
CA ILE A 56 13.02 -2.42 -12.49
C ILE A 56 12.09 -2.18 -13.67
N ARG A 57 11.63 -0.94 -13.88
CA ARG A 57 10.63 -0.58 -14.90
C ARG A 57 9.36 -1.43 -14.81
N PRO A 58 8.71 -1.50 -13.65
CA PRO A 58 7.52 -2.35 -13.51
C PRO A 58 6.36 -1.79 -14.33
N GLN A 59 5.49 -2.67 -14.84
CA GLN A 59 4.27 -2.26 -15.54
C GLN A 59 3.19 -1.73 -14.60
N ILE A 60 3.25 -2.13 -13.31
CA ILE A 60 2.35 -1.67 -12.24
C ILE A 60 3.19 -1.54 -10.98
N ALA A 61 2.92 -0.52 -10.18
CA ALA A 61 3.52 -0.34 -8.87
C ALA A 61 2.45 -0.24 -7.78
N ILE A 62 2.73 -0.81 -6.62
CA ILE A 62 1.89 -0.65 -5.43
C ILE A 62 2.79 -0.26 -4.28
N ALA A 63 2.61 0.93 -3.74
CA ALA A 63 3.22 1.31 -2.47
C ALA A 63 2.40 0.75 -1.30
N VAL A 64 3.11 0.42 -0.23
CA VAL A 64 2.48 0.01 1.03
C VAL A 64 3.03 0.90 2.12
N ASP A 65 2.14 1.61 2.83
CA ASP A 65 2.58 2.61 3.80
C ASP A 65 1.65 2.74 5.00
N GLY A 66 2.03 3.58 5.95
CA GLY A 66 1.21 3.97 7.09
C GLY A 66 0.27 5.12 6.74
N THR A 67 -0.88 5.18 7.40
CA THR A 67 -1.72 6.38 7.47
C THR A 67 -2.04 6.71 8.92
N PHE A 68 -2.55 7.91 9.18
CA PHE A 68 -2.78 8.38 10.56
C PHE A 68 -3.94 7.64 11.24
N ALA A 69 -3.64 7.00 12.37
CA ALA A 69 -4.68 6.38 13.19
C ALA A 69 -5.34 7.37 14.15
N LYS A 70 -6.66 7.19 14.38
CA LYS A 70 -7.39 7.91 15.43
C LYS A 70 -6.81 7.65 16.80
N GLY A 71 -6.70 8.72 17.59
CA GLY A 71 -6.19 8.66 18.95
C GLY A 71 -6.23 10.01 19.64
N PRO A 72 -5.68 10.11 20.86
CA PRO A 72 -5.58 11.38 21.54
C PRO A 72 -4.87 12.43 20.66
N GLY A 73 -5.53 13.56 20.42
CA GLY A 73 -5.01 14.63 19.57
C GLY A 73 -5.13 14.41 18.07
N ALA A 74 -5.56 13.23 17.61
CA ALA A 74 -5.68 12.87 16.19
C ALA A 74 -7.08 12.28 15.89
N ASN A 75 -8.06 13.14 15.61
CA ASN A 75 -9.44 12.75 15.35
C ASN A 75 -10.03 13.46 14.12
N GLY A 76 -9.18 14.01 13.25
CA GLY A 76 -9.58 14.64 11.99
C GLY A 76 -10.16 13.65 10.99
N TRP A 77 -10.70 14.15 9.89
CA TRP A 77 -11.28 13.34 8.81
C TRP A 77 -10.25 12.43 8.11
N GLN A 78 -8.97 12.81 8.15
CA GLN A 78 -7.84 12.04 7.60
C GLN A 78 -7.31 10.97 8.58
N THR A 79 -8.03 10.68 9.66
CA THR A 79 -7.58 9.69 10.64
C THR A 79 -8.49 8.47 10.66
N HIS A 80 -7.92 7.29 10.72
CA HIS A 80 -8.62 6.01 10.59
C HIS A 80 -8.49 5.14 11.84
N THR A 81 -9.45 4.28 12.07
CA THR A 81 -9.46 3.44 13.28
C THR A 81 -8.60 2.20 13.08
N MET A 82 -7.55 2.02 13.91
CA MET A 82 -6.73 0.81 13.92
C MET A 82 -7.59 -0.47 14.07
N GLY A 83 -7.20 -1.49 13.35
CA GLY A 83 -7.86 -2.80 13.40
C GLY A 83 -9.19 -2.85 12.66
N LYS A 84 -9.55 -1.85 11.90
CA LYS A 84 -10.82 -1.78 11.15
C LYS A 84 -10.65 -1.98 9.64
N GLY A 85 -9.46 -2.24 9.17
CA GLY A 85 -9.22 -2.54 7.77
C GLY A 85 -7.98 -1.89 7.20
N VAL A 86 -7.81 -2.05 5.91
CA VAL A 86 -6.74 -1.43 5.12
C VAL A 86 -7.24 -0.17 4.44
N GLY A 87 -6.39 0.83 4.30
CA GLY A 87 -6.62 2.02 3.50
C GLY A 87 -6.39 1.73 2.03
N LEU A 88 -7.31 2.15 1.18
CA LEU A 88 -7.10 2.20 -0.26
C LEU A 88 -7.16 3.66 -0.67
N CYS A 89 -6.01 4.20 -1.05
CA CYS A 89 -5.87 5.62 -1.28
C CYS A 89 -6.34 6.03 -2.68
N ILE A 90 -7.00 7.18 -2.74
CA ILE A 90 -7.26 7.91 -3.98
C ILE A 90 -6.61 9.29 -3.93
N GLY A 91 -6.18 9.76 -5.06
CA GLY A 91 -5.54 11.08 -5.19
C GLY A 91 -4.85 11.25 -6.53
N PRO A 92 -4.18 12.39 -6.74
CA PRO A 92 -3.63 12.77 -8.05
C PRO A 92 -2.60 11.79 -8.63
N ASN A 93 -1.91 11.02 -7.79
CA ASN A 93 -0.88 10.08 -8.23
C ASN A 93 -1.27 8.60 -8.07
N MET A 94 -2.52 8.31 -7.73
CA MET A 94 -3.06 6.95 -7.73
C MET A 94 -3.89 6.69 -8.98
N HIS A 95 -3.69 5.54 -9.59
CA HIS A 95 -4.44 5.17 -10.78
C HIS A 95 -5.85 4.69 -10.39
N PRO A 96 -6.93 5.34 -10.87
CA PRO A 96 -8.30 5.02 -10.44
C PRO A 96 -8.71 3.59 -10.75
N PHE A 97 -8.28 3.04 -11.87
CA PHE A 97 -8.52 1.65 -12.25
C PHE A 97 -7.93 0.66 -11.24
N LEU A 98 -6.69 0.89 -10.77
CA LEU A 98 -6.07 0.02 -9.78
C LEU A 98 -6.77 0.12 -8.42
N HIS A 99 -7.15 1.33 -8.00
CA HIS A 99 -7.96 1.54 -6.81
C HIS A 99 -9.27 0.75 -6.87
N LYS A 100 -10.00 0.86 -7.98
CA LYS A 100 -11.26 0.13 -8.21
C LYS A 100 -11.05 -1.38 -8.12
N LYS A 101 -10.02 -1.92 -8.77
CA LYS A 101 -9.72 -3.36 -8.72
C LYS A 101 -9.37 -3.86 -7.32
N LEU A 102 -8.59 -3.09 -6.56
CA LEU A 102 -8.26 -3.41 -5.17
C LEU A 102 -9.48 -3.35 -4.26
N SER A 103 -10.34 -2.34 -4.40
CA SER A 103 -11.55 -2.23 -3.58
C SER A 103 -12.58 -3.32 -3.88
N GLU A 104 -12.84 -3.60 -5.16
CA GLU A 104 -13.70 -4.73 -5.57
C GLU A 104 -13.20 -6.07 -5.03
N LEU A 105 -11.87 -6.26 -5.05
CA LEU A 105 -11.24 -7.46 -4.53
C LEU A 105 -11.37 -7.55 -3.00
N ALA A 106 -11.13 -6.44 -2.29
CA ALA A 106 -11.28 -6.39 -0.84
C ALA A 106 -12.73 -6.74 -0.41
N GLU A 107 -13.73 -6.21 -1.11
CA GLU A 107 -15.14 -6.54 -0.88
C GLU A 107 -15.41 -8.03 -1.10
N ARG A 108 -14.96 -8.60 -2.22
CA ARG A 108 -15.14 -10.02 -2.56
C ARG A 108 -14.51 -10.96 -1.52
N LEU A 109 -13.38 -10.55 -0.94
CA LEU A 109 -12.65 -11.33 0.07
C LEU A 109 -13.10 -11.05 1.49
N GLU A 110 -14.09 -10.19 1.68
CA GLU A 110 -14.54 -9.72 3.00
C GLU A 110 -13.40 -9.13 3.84
N ILE A 111 -12.41 -8.50 3.18
CA ILE A 111 -11.36 -7.73 3.84
C ILE A 111 -11.90 -6.34 4.12
N PRO A 112 -12.07 -5.93 5.39
CA PRO A 112 -12.50 -4.58 5.70
C PRO A 112 -11.49 -3.56 5.15
N TRP A 113 -12.01 -2.53 4.52
CA TRP A 113 -11.21 -1.44 3.96
C TRP A 113 -11.87 -0.08 4.21
N PHE A 114 -11.13 0.97 4.06
CA PHE A 114 -11.63 2.34 4.10
C PHE A 114 -10.97 3.15 2.97
N LEU A 115 -11.72 4.15 2.50
CA LEU A 115 -11.19 5.10 1.54
C LEU A 115 -10.26 6.08 2.28
N ASP A 116 -9.02 6.17 1.84
CA ASP A 116 -8.14 7.28 2.20
C ASP A 116 -8.05 8.27 1.03
N VAL A 117 -7.94 9.55 1.33
CA VAL A 117 -7.99 10.60 0.31
C VAL A 117 -6.82 11.56 0.48
N THR A 118 -6.00 11.65 -0.55
CA THR A 118 -4.99 12.70 -0.63
C THR A 118 -5.36 13.73 -1.71
N THR A 119 -5.22 15.01 -1.40
CA THR A 119 -5.54 16.12 -2.30
C THR A 119 -4.34 16.64 -3.09
N SER A 120 -3.15 16.12 -2.77
CA SER A 120 -1.88 16.41 -3.44
C SER A 120 -1.14 15.11 -3.70
N HIS A 121 0.17 15.16 -4.01
CA HIS A 121 0.98 13.92 -4.02
C HIS A 121 0.92 13.26 -2.63
N SER A 122 0.99 11.93 -2.60
CA SER A 122 0.79 11.11 -1.40
C SER A 122 1.94 11.33 -0.45
N GLY A 123 2.63 11.73 0.00
CA GLY A 123 3.74 11.72 0.96
C GLY A 123 4.30 10.32 1.21
N THR A 124 4.29 9.47 0.18
CA THR A 124 4.75 8.06 0.22
C THR A 124 5.51 7.71 -1.06
N ASP A 125 6.10 6.54 -1.12
CA ASP A 125 6.77 6.01 -2.31
C ASP A 125 5.87 5.91 -3.55
N ALA A 126 4.55 5.98 -3.41
CA ALA A 126 3.63 5.98 -4.55
C ALA A 126 3.87 7.16 -5.50
N TYR A 127 4.21 8.34 -4.97
CA TYR A 127 4.48 9.51 -5.80
C TYR A 127 5.71 9.35 -6.72
N PRO A 128 6.90 9.03 -6.20
CA PRO A 128 8.06 8.85 -7.05
C PRO A 128 7.92 7.68 -8.02
N MET A 129 7.27 6.59 -7.64
CA MET A 129 7.02 5.48 -8.57
C MET A 129 6.16 5.92 -9.76
N GLN A 130 5.08 6.65 -9.49
CA GLN A 130 4.14 7.09 -10.53
C GLN A 130 4.80 7.99 -11.59
N VAL A 131 5.74 8.84 -11.20
CA VAL A 131 6.40 9.79 -12.11
C VAL A 131 7.72 9.28 -12.70
N THR A 132 8.12 8.06 -12.38
CA THR A 132 9.39 7.49 -12.85
C THR A 132 9.27 7.06 -14.31
N ALA A 133 10.34 7.32 -15.07
CA ALA A 133 10.48 6.97 -16.49
C ALA A 133 9.32 7.53 -17.33
N GLU A 134 8.59 6.67 -18.02
CA GLU A 134 7.41 7.01 -18.83
C GLU A 134 6.10 7.13 -18.02
N GLY A 135 6.20 7.00 -16.72
CA GLY A 135 5.07 6.93 -15.80
C GLY A 135 4.62 5.48 -15.57
N ILE A 136 4.30 5.16 -14.32
CA ILE A 136 3.90 3.81 -13.91
C ILE A 136 2.51 3.90 -13.25
N PRO A 137 1.51 3.13 -13.73
CA PRO A 137 0.24 2.99 -13.03
C PRO A 137 0.47 2.54 -11.60
N THR A 138 0.11 3.39 -10.63
CA THR A 138 0.47 3.20 -9.23
C THR A 138 -0.75 3.18 -8.33
N ALA A 139 -0.76 2.30 -7.34
CA ALA A 139 -1.72 2.28 -6.24
C ALA A 139 -1.01 2.43 -4.90
N LEU A 140 -1.78 2.74 -3.86
CA LEU A 140 -1.30 2.84 -2.49
C LEU A 140 -2.26 2.10 -1.56
N VAL A 141 -1.69 1.15 -0.81
CA VAL A 141 -2.37 0.38 0.24
C VAL A 141 -1.79 0.79 1.58
N GLU A 142 -2.66 1.14 2.52
CA GLU A 142 -2.25 1.71 3.80
C GLU A 142 -2.86 0.97 4.98
N PHE A 143 -2.30 1.18 6.16
CA PHE A 143 -2.91 0.76 7.42
C PHE A 143 -2.66 1.80 8.51
N PRO A 144 -3.63 1.97 9.45
CA PRO A 144 -3.53 3.03 10.43
C PRO A 144 -2.42 2.78 11.45
N ILE A 145 -1.49 3.74 11.59
CA ILE A 145 -0.44 3.79 12.60
C ILE A 145 -0.75 4.92 13.57
N ARG A 146 -0.79 4.63 14.86
CA ARG A 146 -0.94 5.64 15.91
C ARG A 146 0.42 6.16 16.33
N TYR A 147 0.49 7.46 16.58
CA TYR A 147 1.70 8.17 16.99
C TYR A 147 2.83 8.08 15.95
N MET A 148 2.44 7.97 14.67
CA MET A 148 3.38 7.96 13.52
C MET A 148 4.33 9.15 13.63
N HIS A 149 5.59 8.94 13.26
CA HIS A 149 6.70 9.90 13.41
C HIS A 149 7.05 10.27 14.86
N THR A 150 6.73 9.39 15.82
CA THR A 150 7.16 9.55 17.23
C THR A 150 8.04 8.36 17.66
N PRO A 151 8.76 8.47 18.80
CA PRO A 151 9.62 7.38 19.26
C PRO A 151 8.91 6.06 19.58
N VAL A 152 7.59 6.07 19.78
CA VAL A 152 6.80 4.85 20.03
C VAL A 152 5.52 4.93 19.26
N GLU A 153 5.45 4.15 18.22
CA GLU A 153 4.30 4.01 17.34
C GLU A 153 3.49 2.75 17.67
N SER A 154 2.27 2.67 17.19
CA SER A 154 1.43 1.49 17.41
C SER A 154 0.62 1.14 16.16
N VAL A 155 0.53 -0.16 15.86
CA VAL A 155 -0.22 -0.70 14.71
C VAL A 155 -1.00 -1.95 15.09
N ALA A 156 -2.10 -2.21 14.43
CA ALA A 156 -2.84 -3.46 14.59
C ALA A 156 -2.26 -4.55 13.69
N VAL A 157 -1.83 -5.67 14.28
CA VAL A 157 -1.25 -6.82 13.54
C VAL A 157 -2.17 -7.30 12.42
N LYS A 158 -3.47 -7.34 12.68
CA LYS A 158 -4.44 -7.80 11.69
C LYS A 158 -4.57 -6.90 10.46
N ASP A 159 -4.27 -5.60 10.58
CA ASP A 159 -4.29 -4.71 9.42
C ASP A 159 -3.08 -4.95 8.52
N ILE A 160 -1.89 -5.24 9.10
CA ILE A 160 -0.72 -5.70 8.37
C ILE A 160 -1.00 -7.00 7.61
N GLN A 161 -1.60 -7.99 8.30
CA GLN A 161 -1.97 -9.27 7.68
C GLN A 161 -2.99 -9.10 6.55
N ARG A 162 -3.98 -8.23 6.73
CA ARG A 162 -4.98 -7.91 5.71
C ARG A 162 -4.37 -7.25 4.48
N ALA A 163 -3.44 -6.31 4.67
CA ALA A 163 -2.71 -5.68 3.59
C ALA A 163 -1.92 -6.72 2.78
N GLY A 164 -1.13 -7.56 3.46
CA GLY A 164 -0.36 -8.62 2.79
C GLY A 164 -1.24 -9.61 2.04
N ARG A 165 -2.35 -10.06 2.65
CA ARG A 165 -3.31 -10.94 1.99
C ARG A 165 -3.97 -10.28 0.77
N LEU A 166 -4.41 -9.04 0.88
CA LEU A 166 -5.02 -8.31 -0.23
C LEU A 166 -4.06 -8.20 -1.42
N LEU A 167 -2.79 -7.88 -1.16
CA LEU A 167 -1.76 -7.82 -2.19
C LEU A 167 -1.53 -9.18 -2.87
N ALA A 168 -1.42 -10.25 -2.10
CA ALA A 168 -1.24 -11.59 -2.63
C ALA A 168 -2.41 -12.02 -3.53
N GLU A 169 -3.63 -11.79 -3.09
CA GLU A 169 -4.83 -12.09 -3.87
C GLU A 169 -4.94 -11.21 -5.12
N PHE A 170 -4.55 -9.94 -5.03
CA PHE A 170 -4.50 -9.05 -6.18
C PHE A 170 -3.51 -9.58 -7.22
N ILE A 171 -2.28 -9.88 -6.83
CA ILE A 171 -1.25 -10.41 -7.73
C ILE A 171 -1.70 -11.74 -8.37
N ALA A 172 -2.26 -12.66 -7.58
CA ALA A 172 -2.76 -13.94 -8.08
C ALA A 172 -3.96 -13.79 -9.02
N SER A 173 -4.68 -12.68 -8.97
CA SER A 173 -5.83 -12.39 -9.85
C SER A 173 -5.45 -11.73 -11.17
N LEU A 174 -4.19 -11.31 -11.36
CA LEU A 174 -3.75 -10.64 -12.58
C LEU A 174 -3.62 -11.63 -13.72
N GLU A 175 -4.29 -11.35 -14.82
CA GLU A 175 -4.13 -12.07 -16.09
C GLU A 175 -2.94 -11.50 -16.89
N GLU A 176 -2.39 -12.26 -17.83
CA GLU A 176 -1.22 -11.85 -18.65
C GLU A 176 -1.45 -10.51 -19.36
N ASN A 177 -2.66 -10.28 -19.85
CA ASN A 177 -3.04 -9.05 -20.56
C ASN A 177 -3.59 -7.92 -19.66
N PHE A 178 -3.42 -8.01 -18.36
CA PHE A 178 -4.01 -7.04 -17.42
C PHE A 178 -3.65 -5.59 -17.75
N VAL A 179 -2.41 -5.31 -18.15
CA VAL A 179 -1.98 -3.94 -18.52
C VAL A 179 -2.80 -3.36 -19.66
N GLU A 180 -3.19 -4.20 -20.64
CA GLU A 180 -4.01 -3.78 -21.77
C GLU A 180 -5.44 -3.40 -21.36
N THR A 181 -5.86 -3.83 -20.17
CA THR A 181 -7.19 -3.52 -19.62
C THR A 181 -7.22 -2.25 -18.81
N ILE A 182 -6.05 -1.67 -18.48
CA ILE A 182 -5.97 -0.44 -17.67
C ILE A 182 -6.51 0.73 -18.50
N THR A 183 -7.55 1.38 -17.97
CA THR A 183 -8.18 2.53 -18.61
C THR A 183 -8.27 3.68 -17.61
N TRP A 184 -8.40 4.90 -18.12
CA TRP A 184 -8.73 6.09 -17.33
C TRP A 184 -10.25 6.32 -17.25
N ASP A 185 -11.01 5.60 -18.06
CA ASP A 185 -12.46 5.66 -18.07
C ASP A 185 -13.05 4.76 -16.98
N GLU A 186 -14.14 5.18 -16.35
CA GLU A 186 -14.83 4.46 -15.27
C GLU A 186 -15.50 3.16 -15.74
#